data_7fdf92e801448eaf088c826d96f3e059
#
_entry.id   7fdf92e801448eaf088c826d96f3e059
#
_cell.length_a   1.000
_cell.length_b   1.000
_cell.length_c   1.000
_cell.angle_alpha   90.00
_cell.angle_beta   90.00
_cell.angle_gamma   90.00
#
_symmetry.space_group_name_H-M   'P 1'
#
loop_
_entity.id
_entity.type
_entity.pdbx_description
1 polymer ?
#
loop_
_entity_poly.entity_id
_entity_poly.type
_entity_poly.pdbx_seq_one_letter_code
_entity_poly.pdbx_strand_id
1 'polypeptide(L)'
;VRFDFSIYGASEGLVAACYELENTNMQLLTDSCFYEFIPQDDSEGEILTVGQLEQGKKYEILITTQSGLYRYRLKDVIEVKGFRNSCPLISFVYRKGQLFNVAGEKFSEEDARNSIEMLEKAHGVKIDHWIYYQDDSIAPNRYALIAETDADLGDCVDELEGYMGVCNKRYPSQRAKGFISRLVIKKQTPGTHAKWAQRCVAQGASVAQVKPVHSLDNDAKREFFLSRIQEEARV
;
A
#
# COMPACT_ATOMS: atom_id res chain seq x y z
N VAL A 1 -12.14 -1.90 -28.89
CA VAL A 1 -12.90 -1.51 -27.68
C VAL A 1 -12.26 -2.26 -26.53
N ARG A 2 -11.71 -1.55 -25.56
CA ARG A 2 -11.14 -2.13 -24.33
C ARG A 2 -12.26 -2.16 -23.30
N PHE A 3 -12.62 -3.33 -22.82
CA PHE A 3 -13.57 -3.48 -21.73
C PHE A 3 -12.78 -3.56 -20.43
N ASP A 4 -12.82 -2.52 -19.61
CA ASP A 4 -12.29 -2.55 -18.26
C ASP A 4 -13.40 -3.04 -17.32
N PHE A 5 -13.30 -4.30 -16.91
CA PHE A 5 -14.21 -4.92 -15.96
C PHE A 5 -13.47 -5.19 -14.65
N SER A 6 -13.89 -4.54 -13.58
CA SER A 6 -13.29 -4.69 -12.26
C SER A 6 -14.22 -5.51 -11.35
N ILE A 7 -13.63 -6.51 -10.69
CA ILE A 7 -14.30 -7.31 -9.65
C ILE A 7 -13.39 -7.25 -8.41
N TYR A 8 -14.01 -6.98 -7.28
CA TYR A 8 -13.36 -7.12 -5.99
C TYR A 8 -13.87 -8.41 -5.32
N GLY A 9 -13.04 -9.45 -5.40
CA GLY A 9 -13.26 -10.75 -4.79
C GLY A 9 -12.11 -11.13 -3.87
N ALA A 10 -12.44 -11.79 -2.77
CA ALA A 10 -11.53 -12.44 -1.85
C ALA A 10 -11.85 -13.93 -1.77
N SER A 11 -10.97 -14.74 -1.16
CA SER A 11 -11.28 -16.17 -0.90
C SER A 11 -12.52 -16.32 -0.01
N GLU A 12 -12.77 -15.33 0.79
CA GLU A 12 -13.86 -15.23 1.76
C GLU A 12 -15.21 -14.88 1.11
N GLY A 13 -15.21 -14.28 -0.07
CA GLY A 13 -16.43 -13.94 -0.80
C GLY A 13 -16.23 -12.84 -1.86
N LEU A 14 -17.27 -12.66 -2.67
CA LEU A 14 -17.35 -11.58 -3.64
C LEU A 14 -17.85 -10.32 -2.96
N VAL A 15 -17.07 -9.24 -3.02
CA VAL A 15 -17.30 -8.01 -2.25
C VAL A 15 -17.97 -6.92 -3.10
N ALA A 16 -17.45 -6.68 -4.30
CA ALA A 16 -17.97 -5.64 -5.18
C ALA A 16 -17.69 -5.97 -6.65
N ALA A 17 -18.49 -5.40 -7.54
CA ALA A 17 -18.31 -5.53 -8.98
C ALA A 17 -18.65 -4.24 -9.71
N CYS A 18 -18.04 -4.02 -10.87
CA CYS A 18 -18.45 -2.96 -11.78
C CYS A 18 -19.90 -3.14 -12.21
N TYR A 19 -20.64 -2.06 -12.21
CA TYR A 19 -22.02 -2.03 -12.69
C TYR A 19 -22.19 -1.35 -14.06
N GLU A 20 -21.14 -0.64 -14.50
CA GLU A 20 -21.07 0.01 -15.81
C GLU A 20 -19.75 -0.31 -16.50
N LEU A 21 -19.79 -0.50 -17.80
CA LEU A 21 -18.62 -0.57 -18.65
C LEU A 21 -17.94 0.82 -18.67
N GLU A 22 -16.62 0.83 -18.61
CA GLU A 22 -15.81 2.07 -18.59
C GLU A 22 -15.76 2.80 -17.23
N ASN A 23 -16.44 2.29 -16.20
CA ASN A 23 -16.37 2.82 -14.85
C ASN A 23 -15.64 1.82 -13.94
N THR A 24 -14.49 2.23 -13.41
CA THR A 24 -13.68 1.39 -12.51
C THR A 24 -14.22 1.35 -11.07
N ASN A 25 -15.20 2.20 -10.73
CA ASN A 25 -15.85 2.14 -9.44
C ASN A 25 -16.77 0.92 -9.37
N MET A 26 -16.68 0.21 -8.26
CA MET A 26 -17.42 -1.03 -8.06
C MET A 26 -18.58 -0.81 -7.10
N GLN A 27 -19.73 -1.35 -7.42
CA GLN A 27 -20.86 -1.37 -6.52
C GLN A 27 -20.64 -2.46 -5.46
N LEU A 28 -20.80 -2.12 -4.19
CA LEU A 28 -20.75 -3.09 -3.08
C LEU A 28 -21.92 -4.08 -3.21
N LEU A 29 -21.64 -5.38 -3.10
CA LEU A 29 -22.64 -6.44 -3.21
C LEU A 29 -23.25 -6.74 -1.82
N THR A 30 -24.21 -5.93 -1.42
CA THR A 30 -24.81 -5.94 -0.09
C THR A 30 -25.66 -7.18 0.22
N ASP A 31 -25.94 -8.01 -0.78
CA ASP A 31 -26.66 -9.28 -0.68
C ASP A 31 -25.72 -10.49 -0.50
N SER A 32 -24.41 -10.33 -0.73
CA SER A 32 -23.44 -11.43 -0.62
C SER A 32 -22.93 -11.64 0.81
N CYS A 33 -22.74 -10.56 1.54
CA CYS A 33 -22.20 -10.55 2.91
C CYS A 33 -22.83 -9.41 3.72
N PHE A 34 -22.76 -9.51 5.04
CA PHE A 34 -23.00 -8.36 5.91
C PHE A 34 -21.67 -7.60 6.08
N TYR A 35 -21.68 -6.30 5.78
CA TYR A 35 -20.51 -5.44 5.77
C TYR A 35 -20.53 -4.46 6.94
N GLU A 36 -19.38 -4.34 7.57
CA GLU A 36 -19.07 -3.32 8.57
C GLU A 36 -17.78 -2.61 8.17
N PHE A 37 -17.55 -1.42 8.70
CA PHE A 37 -16.47 -0.55 8.25
C PHE A 37 -15.81 0.15 9.43
N ILE A 38 -14.47 0.17 9.43
CA ILE A 38 -13.67 0.92 10.39
C ILE A 38 -13.08 2.12 9.66
N PRO A 39 -13.32 3.37 10.10
CA PRO A 39 -12.69 4.54 9.51
C PRO A 39 -11.16 4.40 9.52
N GLN A 40 -10.52 4.78 8.40
CA GLN A 40 -9.06 4.67 8.29
C GLN A 40 -8.34 5.55 9.32
N ASP A 41 -8.88 6.74 9.59
CA ASP A 41 -8.28 7.74 10.46
C ASP A 41 -8.54 7.46 11.95
N ASP A 42 -9.46 6.55 12.26
CA ASP A 42 -9.79 6.12 13.62
C ASP A 42 -9.99 4.60 13.69
N SER A 43 -8.88 3.87 13.72
CA SER A 43 -8.88 2.40 13.69
C SER A 43 -9.40 1.74 14.97
N GLU A 44 -9.59 2.50 16.05
CA GLU A 44 -10.17 2.07 17.34
C GLU A 44 -11.57 2.65 17.57
N GLY A 45 -12.05 3.43 16.59
CA GLY A 45 -13.34 4.09 16.62
C GLY A 45 -14.53 3.17 16.42
N GLU A 46 -15.70 3.78 16.35
CA GLU A 46 -16.96 3.07 16.14
C GLU A 46 -16.98 2.31 14.82
N ILE A 47 -17.46 1.06 14.86
CA ILE A 47 -17.66 0.26 13.64
C ILE A 47 -18.95 0.73 12.99
N LEU A 48 -18.85 1.16 11.73
CA LEU A 48 -19.94 1.71 10.95
C LEU A 48 -20.63 0.65 10.10
N THR A 49 -21.88 0.90 9.75
CA THR A 49 -22.64 0.14 8.77
C THR A 49 -22.65 0.85 7.41
N VAL A 50 -23.14 0.17 6.36
CA VAL A 50 -23.22 0.72 4.99
C VAL A 50 -23.90 2.10 4.93
N GLY A 51 -24.96 2.30 5.72
CA GLY A 51 -25.74 3.54 5.73
C GLY A 51 -25.03 4.75 6.40
N GLN A 52 -23.90 4.52 7.04
CA GLN A 52 -23.10 5.55 7.75
C GLN A 52 -21.85 5.97 6.97
N LEU A 53 -21.64 5.41 5.79
CA LEU A 53 -20.48 5.73 4.96
C LEU A 53 -20.61 7.10 4.32
N GLU A 54 -19.48 7.78 4.15
CA GLU A 54 -19.39 9.10 3.54
C GLU A 54 -18.54 9.05 2.26
N GLN A 55 -18.97 9.78 1.24
CA GLN A 55 -18.19 9.92 -0.01
C GLN A 55 -16.83 10.58 0.26
N GLY A 56 -15.79 10.07 -0.39
CA GLY A 56 -14.41 10.54 -0.27
C GLY A 56 -13.67 10.01 0.95
N LYS A 57 -14.35 9.28 1.85
CA LYS A 57 -13.72 8.68 3.01
C LYS A 57 -13.20 7.27 2.72
N LYS A 58 -12.18 6.87 3.49
CA LYS A 58 -11.56 5.54 3.41
C LYS A 58 -11.89 4.71 4.64
N TYR A 59 -12.15 3.44 4.41
CA TYR A 59 -12.58 2.51 5.46
C TYR A 59 -11.91 1.15 5.28
N GLU A 60 -11.53 0.52 6.39
CA GLU A 60 -11.22 -0.91 6.39
C GLU A 60 -12.53 -1.69 6.40
N ILE A 61 -12.64 -2.69 5.52
CA ILE A 61 -13.84 -3.50 5.40
C ILE A 61 -13.78 -4.75 6.28
N LEU A 62 -14.87 -5.01 6.98
CA LEU A 62 -15.13 -6.24 7.73
C LEU A 62 -16.29 -6.96 7.06
N ILE A 63 -16.24 -8.29 7.05
CA ILE A 63 -17.32 -9.11 6.50
C ILE A 63 -17.83 -10.14 7.52
N THR A 64 -19.13 -10.34 7.49
CA THR A 64 -19.79 -11.48 8.11
C THR A 64 -20.46 -12.30 7.02
N THR A 65 -20.09 -13.57 6.90
CA THR A 65 -20.52 -14.44 5.79
C THR A 65 -21.41 -15.57 6.28
N GLN A 66 -22.22 -16.12 5.37
CA GLN A 66 -23.02 -17.32 5.66
C GLN A 66 -22.16 -18.57 5.92
N SER A 67 -20.91 -18.58 5.43
CA SER A 67 -19.94 -19.65 5.66
C SER A 67 -19.32 -19.66 7.05
N GLY A 68 -19.71 -18.72 7.94
CA GLY A 68 -19.33 -18.73 9.36
C GLY A 68 -18.24 -17.74 9.75
N LEU A 69 -17.77 -16.89 8.84
CA LEU A 69 -16.90 -15.77 9.23
C LEU A 69 -17.74 -14.71 9.93
N TYR A 70 -17.32 -14.31 11.12
CA TYR A 70 -17.99 -13.26 11.90
C TYR A 70 -17.05 -12.08 12.14
N ARG A 71 -17.46 -10.88 11.66
CA ARG A 71 -16.65 -9.64 11.74
C ARG A 71 -15.20 -9.85 11.30
N TYR A 72 -15.02 -10.64 10.25
CA TYR A 72 -13.69 -10.95 9.76
C TYR A 72 -13.06 -9.73 9.08
N ARG A 73 -11.92 -9.31 9.59
CA ARG A 73 -11.17 -8.18 9.04
C ARG A 73 -10.40 -8.64 7.81
N LEU A 74 -10.87 -8.24 6.63
CA LEU A 74 -10.12 -8.47 5.38
C LEU A 74 -8.80 -7.71 5.36
N LYS A 75 -8.67 -6.68 6.20
CA LYS A 75 -7.56 -5.72 6.20
C LYS A 75 -7.47 -4.91 4.91
N ASP A 76 -8.47 -4.99 4.07
CA ASP A 76 -8.58 -4.22 2.85
C ASP A 76 -9.17 -2.84 3.16
N VAL A 77 -8.52 -1.80 2.64
CA VAL A 77 -8.99 -0.43 2.71
C VAL A 77 -9.61 -0.07 1.38
N ILE A 78 -10.85 0.41 1.46
CA ILE A 78 -11.62 0.91 0.32
C ILE A 78 -11.86 2.41 0.47
N GLU A 79 -12.10 3.08 -0.63
CA GLU A 79 -12.57 4.46 -0.67
C GLU A 79 -13.99 4.51 -1.25
N VAL A 80 -14.88 5.26 -0.62
CA VAL A 80 -16.24 5.49 -1.13
C VAL A 80 -16.18 6.59 -2.19
N LYS A 81 -16.40 6.23 -3.44
CA LYS A 81 -16.37 7.15 -4.60
C LYS A 81 -17.70 7.86 -4.84
N GLY A 82 -18.76 7.35 -4.26
CA GLY A 82 -20.12 7.88 -4.41
C GLY A 82 -21.15 6.83 -4.03
N PHE A 83 -22.39 7.06 -4.45
CA PHE A 83 -23.51 6.17 -4.19
C PHE A 83 -24.37 6.00 -5.44
N ARG A 84 -24.88 4.80 -5.62
CA ARG A 84 -25.96 4.50 -6.56
C ARG A 84 -27.19 4.18 -5.72
N ASN A 85 -28.15 5.09 -5.71
CA ASN A 85 -29.21 5.10 -4.69
C ASN A 85 -28.55 5.13 -3.29
N SER A 86 -28.84 4.14 -2.44
CA SER A 86 -28.22 3.99 -1.11
C SER A 86 -27.02 3.04 -1.09
N CYS A 87 -26.65 2.44 -2.22
CA CYS A 87 -25.55 1.49 -2.30
C CYS A 87 -24.22 2.21 -2.59
N PRO A 88 -23.16 2.03 -1.78
CA PRO A 88 -21.90 2.69 -2.01
C PRO A 88 -21.18 2.16 -3.26
N LEU A 89 -20.61 3.08 -4.01
CA LEU A 89 -19.63 2.82 -5.06
C LEU A 89 -18.25 2.96 -4.47
N ILE A 90 -17.46 1.91 -4.56
CA ILE A 90 -16.17 1.82 -3.90
C ILE A 90 -15.03 1.58 -4.88
N SER A 91 -13.85 1.99 -4.49
CA SER A 91 -12.59 1.54 -5.09
C SER A 91 -11.71 0.89 -4.04
N PHE A 92 -11.00 -0.18 -4.42
CA PHE A 92 -9.96 -0.75 -3.60
C PHE A 92 -8.75 0.20 -3.55
N VAL A 93 -8.22 0.45 -2.36
CA VAL A 93 -7.06 1.34 -2.18
C VAL A 93 -5.81 0.52 -1.88
N TYR A 94 -5.80 -0.22 -0.76
CA TYR A 94 -4.67 -1.08 -0.37
C TYR A 94 -5.12 -2.10 0.70
N ARG A 95 -4.24 -3.07 0.98
CA ARG A 95 -4.43 -4.01 2.10
C ARG A 95 -3.49 -3.65 3.25
N LYS A 96 -4.03 -3.47 4.46
CA LYS A 96 -3.24 -3.25 5.68
C LYS A 96 -2.32 -4.45 5.93
N GLY A 97 -1.04 -4.19 6.22
CA GLY A 97 -0.04 -5.23 6.42
C GLY A 97 0.50 -5.88 5.14
N GLN A 98 0.06 -5.43 3.95
CA GLN A 98 0.74 -5.62 2.68
C GLN A 98 1.29 -4.27 2.26
N LEU A 99 2.58 -4.18 2.02
CA LEU A 99 3.19 -2.92 1.65
C LEU A 99 2.69 -2.44 0.30
N PHE A 100 2.60 -3.34 -0.69
CA PHE A 100 2.28 -2.94 -2.05
C PHE A 100 1.68 -4.08 -2.87
N ASN A 101 0.89 -3.70 -3.85
CA ASN A 101 0.33 -4.61 -4.84
C ASN A 101 0.16 -3.84 -6.16
N VAL A 102 1.26 -3.63 -6.87
CA VAL A 102 1.28 -2.82 -8.11
C VAL A 102 0.55 -3.52 -9.25
N ALA A 103 0.75 -4.85 -9.38
CA ALA A 103 0.19 -5.64 -10.48
C ALA A 103 -0.24 -7.06 -10.05
N GLY A 104 -0.71 -7.24 -8.81
CA GLY A 104 -1.21 -8.52 -8.30
C GLY A 104 -0.15 -9.42 -7.65
N GLU A 105 1.09 -8.95 -7.48
CA GLU A 105 2.21 -9.71 -6.91
C GLU A 105 2.12 -9.88 -5.38
N LYS A 106 1.39 -9.00 -4.68
CA LYS A 106 1.20 -9.03 -3.22
C LYS A 106 2.54 -9.03 -2.45
N PHE A 107 3.34 -8.00 -2.68
CA PHE A 107 4.63 -7.82 -2.02
C PHE A 107 4.44 -7.40 -0.55
N SER A 108 4.86 -8.24 0.38
CA SER A 108 4.66 -8.04 1.83
C SER A 108 5.78 -7.24 2.48
N GLU A 109 5.57 -6.78 3.72
CA GLU A 109 6.63 -6.15 4.52
C GLU A 109 7.78 -7.12 4.80
N GLU A 110 7.49 -8.41 4.96
CA GLU A 110 8.49 -9.45 5.14
C GLU A 110 9.34 -9.62 3.88
N ASP A 111 8.70 -9.66 2.68
CA ASP A 111 9.42 -9.70 1.40
C ASP A 111 10.35 -8.48 1.25
N ALA A 112 9.85 -7.30 1.61
CA ALA A 112 10.61 -6.05 1.57
C ALA A 112 11.83 -6.12 2.50
N ARG A 113 11.63 -6.49 3.76
CA ARG A 113 12.69 -6.63 4.77
C ARG A 113 13.75 -7.62 4.31
N ASN A 114 13.35 -8.82 3.90
CA ASN A 114 14.27 -9.86 3.47
C ASN A 114 15.09 -9.43 2.25
N SER A 115 14.48 -8.71 1.28
CA SER A 115 15.21 -8.19 0.12
C SER A 115 16.26 -7.15 0.50
N ILE A 116 15.96 -6.28 1.47
CA ILE A 116 16.91 -5.30 2.02
C ILE A 116 18.03 -6.01 2.78
N GLU A 117 17.73 -6.96 3.64
CA GLU A 117 18.75 -7.71 4.40
C GLU A 117 19.71 -8.48 3.46
N MET A 118 19.20 -9.03 2.35
CA MET A 118 20.05 -9.67 1.34
C MET A 118 21.00 -8.65 0.70
N LEU A 119 20.52 -7.45 0.37
CA LEU A 119 21.33 -6.37 -0.19
C LEU A 119 22.41 -5.90 0.81
N GLU A 120 22.01 -5.63 2.06
CA GLU A 120 22.94 -5.23 3.12
C GLU A 120 24.05 -6.26 3.31
N LYS A 121 23.71 -7.54 3.33
CA LYS A 121 24.66 -8.65 3.50
C LYS A 121 25.62 -8.77 2.31
N ALA A 122 25.12 -8.62 1.09
CA ALA A 122 25.93 -8.75 -0.13
C ALA A 122 27.00 -7.64 -0.24
N HIS A 123 26.63 -6.41 0.15
CA HIS A 123 27.50 -5.23 0.02
C HIS A 123 28.20 -4.83 1.32
N GLY A 124 27.91 -5.49 2.45
CA GLY A 124 28.47 -5.11 3.76
C GLY A 124 28.05 -3.70 4.20
N VAL A 125 26.89 -3.23 3.73
CA VAL A 125 26.34 -1.91 4.05
C VAL A 125 25.19 -2.04 5.04
N LYS A 126 24.81 -0.90 5.64
CA LYS A 126 23.65 -0.81 6.50
C LYS A 126 22.67 0.24 5.97
N ILE A 127 21.42 -0.11 5.95
CA ILE A 127 20.32 0.80 5.64
C ILE A 127 19.56 1.06 6.94
N ASP A 128 19.79 2.22 7.54
CA ASP A 128 19.25 2.55 8.87
C ASP A 128 17.73 2.58 8.86
N HIS A 129 17.15 3.15 7.80
CA HIS A 129 15.72 3.17 7.56
C HIS A 129 15.40 3.02 6.08
N TRP A 130 14.32 2.34 5.78
CA TRP A 130 13.85 2.13 4.43
C TRP A 130 12.34 2.24 4.34
N ILE A 131 11.87 2.72 3.19
CA ILE A 131 10.45 2.80 2.85
C ILE A 131 10.28 2.31 1.42
N TYR A 132 9.43 1.31 1.22
CA TYR A 132 8.92 1.00 -0.11
C TYR A 132 7.62 1.76 -0.36
N TYR A 133 7.41 2.22 -1.59
CA TYR A 133 6.13 2.77 -2.02
C TYR A 133 5.90 2.53 -3.51
N GLN A 134 4.64 2.60 -3.91
CA GLN A 134 4.26 2.58 -5.31
C GLN A 134 4.48 3.97 -5.90
N ASP A 135 5.35 4.05 -6.92
CA ASP A 135 5.58 5.24 -7.71
C ASP A 135 4.69 5.19 -8.95
N ASP A 136 3.70 6.05 -8.98
CA ASP A 136 2.69 6.22 -10.02
C ASP A 136 3.00 7.39 -10.98
N SER A 137 4.21 7.97 -10.88
CA SER A 137 4.66 9.04 -11.76
C SER A 137 4.97 8.57 -13.19
N ILE A 138 5.05 7.26 -13.40
CA ILE A 138 5.26 6.63 -14.71
C ILE A 138 4.26 5.49 -14.94
N ALA A 139 4.06 5.12 -16.20
CA ALA A 139 3.23 3.98 -16.58
C ALA A 139 4.07 2.96 -17.40
N PRO A 140 4.01 1.66 -17.05
CA PRO A 140 3.39 1.08 -15.85
C PRO A 140 4.02 1.58 -14.56
N ASN A 141 3.24 1.54 -13.46
CA ASN A 141 3.72 1.90 -12.13
C ASN A 141 4.92 1.03 -11.72
N ARG A 142 5.71 1.53 -10.78
CA ARG A 142 6.87 0.80 -10.26
C ARG A 142 6.93 0.83 -8.74
N TYR A 143 7.79 0.00 -8.19
CA TYR A 143 8.24 0.18 -6.83
C TYR A 143 9.31 1.26 -6.75
N ALA A 144 9.28 2.02 -5.69
CA ALA A 144 10.37 2.91 -5.30
C ALA A 144 10.80 2.56 -3.88
N LEU A 145 12.11 2.44 -3.67
CA LEU A 145 12.75 2.33 -2.37
C LEU A 145 13.31 3.69 -1.99
N ILE A 146 12.90 4.22 -0.85
CA ILE A 146 13.58 5.34 -0.19
C ILE A 146 14.49 4.74 0.88
N ALA A 147 15.78 5.03 0.82
CA ALA A 147 16.77 4.52 1.77
C ALA A 147 17.48 5.65 2.52
N GLU A 148 17.47 5.59 3.84
CA GLU A 148 18.30 6.43 4.71
C GLU A 148 19.55 5.64 5.06
N THR A 149 20.65 5.95 4.38
CA THR A 149 21.95 5.26 4.48
C THR A 149 23.05 6.16 4.00
N ASP A 150 24.27 5.93 4.49
CA ASP A 150 25.48 6.59 3.98
C ASP A 150 26.02 5.91 2.71
N ALA A 151 25.60 4.66 2.43
CA ALA A 151 26.03 3.93 1.25
C ALA A 151 25.49 4.52 -0.05
N ASP A 152 26.23 4.34 -1.13
CA ASP A 152 25.74 4.55 -2.48
C ASP A 152 25.05 3.26 -2.98
N LEU A 153 23.78 3.36 -3.31
CA LEU A 153 22.96 2.24 -3.76
C LEU A 153 22.55 2.38 -5.23
N GLY A 154 23.07 3.40 -5.95
CA GLY A 154 22.64 3.69 -7.32
C GLY A 154 22.76 2.52 -8.28
N ASP A 155 23.85 1.76 -8.20
CA ASP A 155 24.12 0.60 -9.05
C ASP A 155 23.45 -0.70 -8.57
N CYS A 156 22.81 -0.69 -7.41
CA CYS A 156 22.25 -1.89 -6.78
C CYS A 156 20.79 -2.22 -7.23
N VAL A 157 20.21 -1.46 -8.15
CA VAL A 157 18.79 -1.59 -8.53
C VAL A 157 18.48 -2.98 -9.08
N ASP A 158 19.26 -3.48 -10.03
CA ASP A 158 19.00 -4.78 -10.68
C ASP A 158 19.22 -5.94 -9.71
N GLU A 159 20.17 -5.80 -8.80
CA GLU A 159 20.44 -6.79 -7.77
C GLU A 159 19.31 -6.82 -6.73
N LEU A 160 18.84 -5.65 -6.29
CA LEU A 160 17.69 -5.56 -5.39
C LEU A 160 16.42 -6.12 -6.03
N GLU A 161 16.15 -5.86 -7.31
CA GLU A 161 15.06 -6.51 -8.05
C GLU A 161 15.22 -8.04 -8.07
N GLY A 162 16.43 -8.54 -8.18
CA GLY A 162 16.75 -9.96 -8.05
C GLY A 162 16.35 -10.52 -6.68
N TYR A 163 16.74 -9.84 -5.60
CA TYR A 163 16.36 -10.23 -4.24
C TYR A 163 14.85 -10.12 -3.98
N MET A 164 14.21 -9.08 -4.48
CA MET A 164 12.74 -8.99 -4.45
C MET A 164 12.09 -10.20 -5.14
N GLY A 165 12.66 -10.66 -6.25
CA GLY A 165 12.21 -11.85 -6.97
C GLY A 165 12.43 -13.16 -6.21
N VAL A 166 13.48 -13.25 -5.41
CA VAL A 166 13.72 -14.39 -4.51
C VAL A 166 12.67 -14.43 -3.40
N CYS A 167 12.38 -13.28 -2.79
CA CYS A 167 11.42 -13.15 -1.70
C CYS A 167 9.98 -13.29 -2.20
N ASN A 168 9.66 -12.76 -3.37
CA ASN A 168 8.32 -12.78 -3.95
C ASN A 168 8.35 -13.34 -5.38
N LYS A 169 7.95 -14.60 -5.53
CA LYS A 169 8.02 -15.31 -6.83
C LYS A 169 7.12 -14.73 -7.93
N ARG A 170 6.14 -13.90 -7.57
CA ARG A 170 5.25 -13.25 -8.55
C ARG A 170 5.88 -12.00 -9.15
N TYR A 171 6.73 -11.31 -8.40
CA TYR A 171 7.36 -10.06 -8.82
C TYR A 171 8.10 -10.21 -10.17
N PRO A 172 9.02 -11.18 -10.38
CA PRO A 172 9.71 -11.33 -11.66
C PRO A 172 8.76 -11.60 -12.83
N SER A 173 7.70 -12.36 -12.59
CA SER A 173 6.69 -12.64 -13.63
C SER A 173 5.96 -11.36 -14.07
N GLN A 174 5.60 -10.49 -13.15
CA GLN A 174 4.94 -9.22 -13.47
C GLN A 174 5.89 -8.23 -14.15
N ARG A 175 7.17 -8.22 -13.73
CA ARG A 175 8.22 -7.46 -14.42
C ARG A 175 8.40 -7.91 -15.87
N ALA A 176 8.54 -9.22 -16.10
CA ALA A 176 8.73 -9.80 -17.44
C ALA A 176 7.54 -9.54 -18.38
N LYS A 177 6.33 -9.45 -17.85
CA LYS A 177 5.12 -9.09 -18.60
C LYS A 177 4.99 -7.58 -18.89
N GLY A 178 5.88 -6.76 -18.32
CA GLY A 178 5.81 -5.32 -18.45
C GLY A 178 4.68 -4.67 -17.67
N PHE A 179 4.14 -5.32 -16.63
CA PHE A 179 3.09 -4.76 -15.77
C PHE A 179 3.64 -3.93 -14.62
N ILE A 180 4.92 -4.08 -14.32
CA ILE A 180 5.66 -3.28 -13.34
C ILE A 180 6.91 -2.73 -14.03
N SER A 181 7.16 -1.42 -13.94
CA SER A 181 8.39 -0.79 -14.44
C SER A 181 9.56 -1.05 -13.50
N ARG A 182 10.80 -0.77 -13.98
CA ARG A 182 12.03 -0.95 -13.22
C ARG A 182 11.98 -0.17 -11.92
N LEU A 183 12.39 -0.82 -10.81
CA LEU A 183 12.55 -0.22 -9.49
C LEU A 183 13.44 1.05 -9.55
N VAL A 184 13.17 1.99 -8.69
CA VAL A 184 14.07 3.13 -8.42
C VAL A 184 14.46 3.15 -6.95
N ILE A 185 15.74 3.42 -6.68
CA ILE A 185 16.24 3.68 -5.33
C ILE A 185 16.44 5.19 -5.19
N LYS A 186 15.89 5.75 -4.13
CA LYS A 186 15.98 7.19 -3.82
C LYS A 186 16.65 7.37 -2.46
N LYS A 187 17.69 8.20 -2.39
CA LYS A 187 18.38 8.46 -1.13
C LYS A 187 17.61 9.46 -0.30
N GLN A 188 17.41 9.14 0.98
CA GLN A 188 16.74 9.99 1.95
C GLN A 188 17.76 10.93 2.61
N THR A 189 17.34 12.15 2.89
CA THR A 189 18.12 13.07 3.74
C THR A 189 18.31 12.45 5.13
N PRO A 190 19.55 12.38 5.66
CA PRO A 190 19.81 11.78 6.97
C PRO A 190 18.99 12.43 8.09
N GLY A 191 18.54 11.62 9.05
CA GLY A 191 17.73 12.04 10.18
C GLY A 191 16.25 12.31 9.86
N THR A 192 15.79 11.96 8.67
CA THR A 192 14.39 12.17 8.28
C THR A 192 13.41 11.35 9.13
N HIS A 193 13.75 10.08 9.40
CA HIS A 193 12.91 9.24 10.28
C HIS A 193 12.86 9.76 11.72
N ALA A 194 13.99 10.27 12.25
CA ALA A 194 14.03 10.89 13.55
C ALA A 194 13.16 12.15 13.63
N LYS A 195 13.16 13.00 12.58
CA LYS A 195 12.29 14.17 12.48
C LYS A 195 10.81 13.79 12.38
N TRP A 196 10.49 12.70 11.70
CA TRP A 196 9.12 12.17 11.67
C TRP A 196 8.66 11.73 13.06
N ALA A 197 9.51 10.97 13.77
CA ALA A 197 9.22 10.55 15.14
C ALA A 197 8.99 11.75 16.07
N GLN A 198 9.84 12.78 16.01
CA GLN A 198 9.66 14.02 16.77
C GLN A 198 8.33 14.72 16.44
N ARG A 199 7.93 14.77 15.15
CA ARG A 199 6.65 15.32 14.75
C ARG A 199 5.47 14.56 15.36
N CYS A 200 5.50 13.22 15.31
CA CYS A 200 4.46 12.39 15.92
C CYS A 200 4.34 12.63 17.43
N VAL A 201 5.47 12.71 18.14
CA VAL A 201 5.51 13.00 19.57
C VAL A 201 4.96 14.40 19.88
N ALA A 202 5.30 15.40 19.08
CA ALA A 202 4.76 16.76 19.22
C ALA A 202 3.24 16.83 18.98
N GLN A 203 2.69 15.87 18.26
CA GLN A 203 1.25 15.70 18.02
C GLN A 203 0.54 14.82 19.08
N GLY A 204 1.26 14.43 20.15
CA GLY A 204 0.70 13.69 21.28
C GLY A 204 0.97 12.17 21.27
N ALA A 205 1.69 11.64 20.30
CA ALA A 205 2.06 10.23 20.31
C ALA A 205 3.10 9.94 21.41
N SER A 206 2.97 8.82 22.11
CA SER A 206 4.03 8.34 23.01
C SER A 206 5.27 7.92 22.20
N VAL A 207 6.46 8.26 22.67
CA VAL A 207 7.73 7.86 22.04
C VAL A 207 7.78 6.34 21.77
N ALA A 208 7.29 5.53 22.73
CA ALA A 208 7.27 4.07 22.60
C ALA A 208 6.26 3.54 21.55
N GLN A 209 5.33 4.38 21.09
CA GLN A 209 4.32 4.00 20.10
C GLN A 209 4.68 4.42 18.66
N VAL A 210 5.70 5.25 18.50
CA VAL A 210 6.15 5.65 17.16
C VAL A 210 6.93 4.50 16.52
N LYS A 211 6.28 3.79 15.61
CA LYS A 211 6.91 2.69 14.85
C LYS A 211 7.71 3.23 13.65
N PRO A 212 8.77 2.51 13.22
CA PRO A 212 9.42 2.80 11.94
C PRO A 212 8.40 2.83 10.79
N VAL A 213 8.61 3.76 9.86
CA VAL A 213 7.75 3.88 8.67
C VAL A 213 8.37 3.05 7.55
N HIS A 214 7.66 2.03 7.10
CA HIS A 214 8.08 1.18 5.99
C HIS A 214 7.19 1.33 4.74
N SER A 215 6.10 2.11 4.86
CA SER A 215 5.20 2.41 3.74
C SER A 215 4.65 3.84 3.82
N LEU A 216 4.30 4.40 2.66
CA LEU A 216 3.65 5.71 2.55
C LEU A 216 2.14 5.52 2.39
N ASP A 217 1.47 5.13 3.45
CA ASP A 217 0.07 4.70 3.50
C ASP A 217 -0.94 5.87 3.62
N ASN A 218 -0.44 7.10 3.83
CA ASN A 218 -1.27 8.31 3.89
C ASN A 218 -0.52 9.53 3.33
N ASP A 219 -1.30 10.59 3.03
CA ASP A 219 -0.77 11.79 2.40
C ASP A 219 0.25 12.54 3.26
N ALA A 220 0.07 12.56 4.58
CA ALA A 220 1.00 13.20 5.50
C ALA A 220 2.39 12.56 5.49
N LYS A 221 2.46 11.21 5.44
CA LYS A 221 3.72 10.49 5.26
C LYS A 221 4.29 10.73 3.87
N ARG A 222 3.46 10.64 2.81
CA ARG A 222 3.91 10.88 1.43
C ARG A 222 4.55 12.26 1.31
N GLU A 223 3.87 13.30 1.69
CA GLU A 223 4.39 14.68 1.66
C GLU A 223 5.68 14.81 2.46
N PHE A 224 5.69 14.30 3.70
CA PHE A 224 6.83 14.44 4.60
C PHE A 224 8.08 13.73 4.07
N PHE A 225 7.98 12.47 3.65
CA PHE A 225 9.13 11.70 3.23
C PHE A 225 9.57 12.02 1.80
N LEU A 226 8.64 12.23 0.86
CA LEU A 226 9.00 12.57 -0.52
C LEU A 226 9.66 13.94 -0.66
N SER A 227 9.25 14.93 0.16
CA SER A 227 9.88 16.26 0.15
C SER A 227 11.32 16.28 0.70
N ARG A 228 11.83 15.17 1.23
CA ARG A 228 13.17 15.04 1.83
C ARG A 228 14.05 14.01 1.14
N ILE A 229 13.68 13.63 -0.07
CA ILE A 229 14.54 12.85 -0.95
C ILE A 229 15.67 13.78 -1.42
N GLN A 230 16.89 13.30 -1.36
CA GLN A 230 18.02 14.01 -1.95
C GLN A 230 17.83 13.99 -3.48
N GLU A 231 17.92 15.15 -4.12
CA GLU A 231 17.98 15.18 -5.58
C GLU A 231 19.26 14.46 -6.00
N GLU A 232 19.15 13.46 -6.89
CA GLU A 232 20.31 12.92 -7.57
C GLU A 232 20.99 14.08 -8.28
N ALA A 233 22.29 14.29 -7.98
CA ALA A 233 23.09 15.18 -8.80
C ALA A 233 23.04 14.63 -10.23
N ARG A 234 22.28 15.29 -11.10
CA ARG A 234 22.26 14.98 -12.53
C ARG A 234 23.68 15.19 -13.05
N VAL A 235 24.41 14.10 -13.32
CA VAL A 235 25.64 14.11 -14.12
C VAL A 235 25.27 14.12 -15.57
#